data_2defb03ffac9e6a823e645c0925fa950
#
_entry.id   2defb03ffac9e6a823e645c0925fa950
#
_cell.length_a   1.000
_cell.length_b   1.000
_cell.length_c   1.000
_cell.angle_alpha   90.00
_cell.angle_beta   90.00
_cell.angle_gamma   90.00
#
_symmetry.space_group_name_H-M   'P 1'
#
loop_
_entity.id
_entity.type
_entity.pdbx_description
1 polymer ?
#
loop_
_entity_poly.entity_id
_entity_poly.type
_entity_poly.pdbx_seq_one_letter_code
_entity_poly.pdbx_strand_id
1 'polypeptide(L)'
;DDLSKTDGIKLTVRPSGTEPKIKMYFEVIGKPCNPENLANEKTKIADIRQQLEKTFMQYCYRLLSVDFPDRGFLLFWQLPLEDKLKYFEIEDDIVKLKNTPDTRTRQIELDKLLLFLGANPVEKIDNAFKEKFKSGILEYLDLN
;
A
#
# COMPACT_ATOMS: atom_id res chain seq x y z
N ASP A 1 15.96 12.79 0.66
CA ASP A 1 16.27 11.38 1.04
C ASP A 1 17.77 11.22 1.08
N ASP A 2 18.29 10.91 2.26
CA ASP A 2 19.74 10.91 2.51
C ASP A 2 20.34 9.56 2.11
N LEU A 3 20.63 9.39 0.82
CA LEU A 3 21.32 8.23 0.25
C LEU A 3 22.76 8.06 0.80
N SER A 4 23.29 9.08 1.50
CA SER A 4 24.60 8.99 2.15
C SER A 4 24.67 7.93 3.25
N LYS A 5 23.53 7.42 3.69
CA LYS A 5 23.40 6.34 4.70
C LYS A 5 23.62 4.93 4.15
N THR A 6 23.77 4.77 2.84
CA THR A 6 23.94 3.48 2.19
C THR A 6 25.29 3.39 1.46
N ASP A 7 25.78 2.17 1.25
CA ASP A 7 26.93 1.89 0.38
C ASP A 7 26.53 1.68 -1.07
N GLY A 8 25.26 1.41 -1.33
CA GLY A 8 24.77 1.26 -2.68
C GLY A 8 23.26 0.97 -2.75
N ILE A 9 22.70 1.36 -3.88
CA ILE A 9 21.32 1.06 -4.25
C ILE A 9 21.33 0.47 -5.66
N LYS A 10 20.59 -0.62 -5.85
CA LYS A 10 20.41 -1.22 -7.17
C LYS A 10 18.94 -1.54 -7.39
N LEU A 11 18.41 -1.04 -8.50
CA LEU A 11 17.10 -1.41 -9.02
C LEU A 11 17.29 -2.22 -10.29
N THR A 12 16.75 -3.43 -10.31
CA THR A 12 16.73 -4.29 -11.49
C THR A 12 15.29 -4.50 -11.93
N VAL A 13 15.00 -4.17 -13.17
CA VAL A 13 13.69 -4.41 -13.81
C VAL A 13 13.88 -5.35 -14.98
N ARG A 14 13.12 -6.44 -15.02
CA ARG A 14 13.18 -7.41 -16.13
C ARG A 14 11.82 -8.04 -16.41
N PRO A 15 11.53 -8.42 -17.66
CA PRO A 15 10.34 -9.22 -17.96
C PRO A 15 10.44 -10.61 -17.30
N SER A 16 9.30 -11.21 -16.98
CA SER A 16 9.24 -12.62 -16.59
C SER A 16 9.37 -13.49 -17.85
N GLY A 17 10.14 -14.58 -17.77
CA GLY A 17 10.27 -15.52 -18.88
C GLY A 17 9.08 -16.47 -19.06
N THR A 18 8.20 -16.59 -18.08
CA THR A 18 7.12 -17.60 -18.04
C THR A 18 5.71 -17.01 -17.91
N GLU A 19 5.59 -15.74 -17.62
CA GLU A 19 4.31 -15.06 -17.35
C GLU A 19 4.35 -13.62 -17.88
N PRO A 20 3.22 -13.04 -18.32
CA PRO A 20 3.14 -11.67 -18.80
C PRO A 20 3.22 -10.66 -17.65
N LYS A 21 4.36 -10.64 -16.94
CA LYS A 21 4.62 -9.73 -15.81
C LYS A 21 6.03 -9.18 -15.84
N ILE A 22 6.22 -8.05 -15.20
CA ILE A 22 7.52 -7.43 -14.93
C ILE A 22 7.96 -7.79 -13.52
N LYS A 23 9.23 -8.18 -13.36
CA LYS A 23 9.86 -8.41 -12.06
C LYS A 23 10.74 -7.22 -11.71
N MET A 24 10.59 -6.73 -10.49
CA MET A 24 11.37 -5.62 -9.95
C MET A 24 12.10 -6.10 -8.69
N TYR A 25 13.40 -5.80 -8.61
CA TYR A 25 14.24 -6.16 -7.48
C TYR A 25 14.86 -4.88 -6.94
N PHE A 26 14.64 -4.62 -5.67
CA PHE A 26 15.18 -3.47 -4.95
C PHE A 26 16.22 -3.95 -3.96
N GLU A 27 17.45 -3.60 -4.19
CA GLU A 27 18.60 -3.95 -3.34
C GLU A 27 19.15 -2.67 -2.71
N VAL A 28 19.28 -2.66 -1.40
CA VAL A 28 19.90 -1.56 -0.65
C VAL A 28 21.00 -2.14 0.22
N ILE A 29 22.21 -1.66 0.04
CA ILE A 29 23.42 -2.13 0.74
C ILE A 29 23.71 -1.14 1.87
N GLY A 30 23.65 -1.62 3.11
CA GLY A 30 24.03 -0.85 4.29
C GLY A 30 25.54 -0.72 4.42
N LYS A 31 25.98 0.33 5.11
CA LYS A 31 27.39 0.47 5.48
C LYS A 31 27.81 -0.62 6.49
N PRO A 32 29.10 -1.03 6.50
CA PRO A 32 29.60 -1.92 7.52
C PRO A 32 29.31 -1.40 8.93
N CYS A 33 28.84 -2.26 9.80
CA CYS A 33 28.52 -1.90 11.18
C CYS A 33 29.00 -2.98 12.17
N ASN A 34 29.11 -2.61 13.44
CA ASN A 34 29.40 -3.54 14.51
C ASN A 34 28.21 -4.48 14.77
N PRO A 35 28.46 -5.74 15.23
CA PRO A 35 27.40 -6.70 15.53
C PRO A 35 26.32 -6.17 16.46
N GLU A 36 26.67 -5.35 17.45
CA GLU A 36 25.75 -4.71 18.41
C GLU A 36 24.74 -3.78 17.72
N ASN A 37 25.11 -3.17 16.61
CA ASN A 37 24.27 -2.24 15.85
C ASN A 37 23.52 -2.89 14.69
N LEU A 38 23.77 -4.17 14.41
CA LEU A 38 23.25 -4.85 13.22
C LEU A 38 21.71 -4.82 13.11
N ALA A 39 21.00 -5.04 14.21
CA ALA A 39 19.54 -5.03 14.22
C ALA A 39 18.99 -3.64 13.84
N ASN A 40 19.59 -2.60 14.39
CA ASN A 40 19.19 -1.20 14.13
C ASN A 40 19.49 -0.80 12.68
N GLU A 41 20.67 -1.19 12.15
CA GLU A 41 21.04 -0.93 10.77
C GLU A 41 20.13 -1.69 9.78
N LYS A 42 19.75 -2.95 10.07
CA LYS A 42 18.76 -3.68 9.26
C LYS A 42 17.43 -2.97 9.17
N THR A 43 16.92 -2.41 10.28
CA THR A 43 15.67 -1.64 10.28
C THR A 43 15.79 -0.41 9.40
N LYS A 44 16.86 0.38 9.56
CA LYS A 44 17.10 1.56 8.73
C LYS A 44 17.16 1.24 7.23
N ILE A 45 17.86 0.16 6.86
CA ILE A 45 17.97 -0.28 5.47
C ILE A 45 16.63 -0.76 4.93
N ALA A 46 15.82 -1.45 5.74
CA ALA A 46 14.46 -1.84 5.36
C ALA A 46 13.57 -0.63 5.07
N ASP A 47 13.66 0.42 5.90
CA ASP A 47 12.93 1.67 5.71
C ASP A 47 13.35 2.39 4.42
N ILE A 48 14.66 2.47 4.15
CA ILE A 48 15.19 3.06 2.91
C ILE A 48 14.71 2.27 1.69
N ARG A 49 14.74 0.94 1.74
CA ARG A 49 14.24 0.07 0.67
C ARG A 49 12.75 0.32 0.41
N GLN A 50 11.95 0.41 1.47
CA GLN A 50 10.51 0.67 1.33
C GLN A 50 10.24 2.06 0.72
N GLN A 51 11.00 3.08 1.11
CA GLN A 51 10.89 4.41 0.51
C GLN A 51 11.28 4.41 -0.97
N LEU A 52 12.33 3.66 -1.33
CA LEU A 52 12.75 3.49 -2.73
C LEU A 52 11.64 2.81 -3.56
N GLU A 53 11.05 1.73 -3.06
CA GLU A 53 9.92 1.05 -3.70
C GLU A 53 8.76 2.02 -3.92
N LYS A 54 8.35 2.74 -2.86
CA LYS A 54 7.27 3.73 -2.92
C LYS A 54 7.54 4.80 -3.99
N THR A 55 8.71 5.41 -3.94
CA THR A 55 9.09 6.49 -4.87
C THR A 55 9.12 6.01 -6.32
N PHE A 56 9.67 4.82 -6.55
CA PHE A 56 9.73 4.23 -7.89
C PHE A 56 8.33 3.91 -8.42
N MET A 57 7.46 3.34 -7.61
CA MET A 57 6.09 3.02 -8.02
C MET A 57 5.27 4.28 -8.31
N GLN A 58 5.39 5.31 -7.50
CA GLN A 58 4.77 6.62 -7.76
C GLN A 58 5.27 7.23 -9.08
N TYR A 59 6.55 7.09 -9.38
CA TYR A 59 7.10 7.52 -10.66
C TYR A 59 6.49 6.75 -11.83
N CYS A 60 6.40 5.41 -11.73
CA CYS A 60 5.78 4.58 -12.76
C CYS A 60 4.31 4.96 -13.02
N TYR A 61 3.52 5.17 -11.97
CA TYR A 61 2.13 5.59 -12.11
C TYR A 61 1.99 6.96 -12.76
N ARG A 62 2.84 7.90 -12.42
CA ARG A 62 2.87 9.22 -13.10
C ARG A 62 3.18 9.11 -14.58
N LEU A 63 4.09 8.23 -14.99
CA LEU A 63 4.37 7.97 -16.41
C LEU A 63 3.16 7.41 -17.16
N LEU A 64 2.30 6.67 -16.47
CA LEU A 64 1.05 6.11 -17.02
C LEU A 64 -0.12 7.10 -16.94
N SER A 65 0.11 8.32 -16.48
CA SER A 65 -0.93 9.33 -16.21
C SER A 65 -2.00 8.83 -15.23
N VAL A 66 -1.60 7.95 -14.30
CA VAL A 66 -2.46 7.46 -13.22
C VAL A 66 -2.21 8.33 -12.00
N ASP A 67 -3.24 9.05 -11.58
CA ASP A 67 -3.22 9.90 -10.39
C ASP A 67 -4.07 9.27 -9.28
N PHE A 68 -3.44 8.92 -8.16
CA PHE A 68 -4.10 8.56 -6.92
C PHE A 68 -3.25 8.93 -5.70
N PRO A 69 -3.84 8.99 -4.50
CA PRO A 69 -3.12 9.39 -3.29
C PRO A 69 -1.86 8.56 -3.04
N ASP A 70 -0.84 9.17 -2.44
CA ASP A 70 0.44 8.51 -2.09
C ASP A 70 0.26 7.20 -1.32
N ARG A 71 -0.79 7.11 -0.46
CA ARG A 71 -1.16 5.89 0.26
C ARG A 71 -1.60 4.73 -0.64
N GLY A 72 -1.83 4.96 -1.92
CA GLY A 72 -2.04 3.90 -2.93
C GLY A 72 -0.88 2.91 -3.01
N PHE A 73 0.32 3.31 -2.58
CA PHE A 73 1.44 2.39 -2.41
C PHE A 73 1.13 1.23 -1.45
N LEU A 74 0.35 1.47 -0.39
CA LEU A 74 -0.04 0.43 0.58
C LEU A 74 -0.95 -0.65 -0.02
N LEU A 75 -1.56 -0.38 -1.17
CA LEU A 75 -2.40 -1.32 -1.92
C LEU A 75 -1.62 -2.04 -3.03
N PHE A 76 -0.33 -1.76 -3.19
CA PHE A 76 0.44 -2.17 -4.37
C PHE A 76 0.42 -3.69 -4.59
N TRP A 77 0.65 -4.46 -3.53
CA TRP A 77 0.70 -5.91 -3.59
C TRP A 77 -0.66 -6.60 -3.39
N GLN A 78 -1.64 -5.88 -2.85
CA GLN A 78 -2.96 -6.41 -2.51
C GLN A 78 -3.95 -6.36 -3.67
N LEU A 79 -3.84 -5.35 -4.53
CA LEU A 79 -4.84 -5.05 -5.54
C LEU A 79 -4.23 -4.78 -6.92
N PRO A 80 -4.89 -5.20 -8.01
CA PRO A 80 -4.61 -4.71 -9.35
C PRO A 80 -4.91 -3.20 -9.45
N LEU A 81 -4.41 -2.56 -10.52
CA LEU A 81 -4.54 -1.11 -10.68
C LEU A 81 -6.00 -0.64 -10.71
N GLU A 82 -6.86 -1.33 -11.46
CA GLU A 82 -8.27 -0.98 -11.60
C GLU A 82 -9.00 -0.99 -10.25
N ASP A 83 -8.75 -2.00 -9.42
CA ASP A 83 -9.34 -2.09 -8.08
C ASP A 83 -8.82 -1.01 -7.12
N LYS A 84 -7.55 -0.59 -7.27
CA LYS A 84 -7.00 0.54 -6.50
C LYS A 84 -7.73 1.84 -6.84
N LEU A 85 -7.89 2.13 -8.13
CA LEU A 85 -8.60 3.33 -8.59
C LEU A 85 -10.03 3.32 -8.07
N LYS A 86 -10.74 2.20 -8.25
CA LYS A 86 -12.10 2.03 -7.77
C LYS A 86 -12.23 2.19 -6.25
N TYR A 87 -11.28 1.67 -5.47
CA TYR A 87 -11.26 1.88 -4.02
C TYR A 87 -11.22 3.37 -3.67
N PHE A 88 -10.36 4.16 -4.31
CA PHE A 88 -10.28 5.60 -4.04
C PHE A 88 -11.53 6.37 -4.48
N GLU A 89 -12.24 5.91 -5.51
CA GLU A 89 -13.52 6.48 -5.93
C GLU A 89 -14.61 6.27 -4.88
N ILE A 90 -14.68 5.07 -4.26
CA ILE A 90 -15.73 4.73 -3.29
C ILE A 90 -15.37 5.04 -1.83
N GLU A 91 -14.15 5.50 -1.54
CA GLU A 91 -13.68 5.71 -0.17
C GLU A 91 -14.57 6.68 0.62
N ASP A 92 -15.02 7.77 -0.03
CA ASP A 92 -15.94 8.73 0.59
C ASP A 92 -17.32 8.12 0.84
N ASP A 93 -17.77 7.15 0.04
CA ASP A 93 -19.02 6.43 0.28
C ASP A 93 -18.90 5.48 1.47
N ILE A 94 -17.74 4.81 1.65
CA ILE A 94 -17.46 4.06 2.88
C ILE A 94 -17.55 4.97 4.11
N VAL A 95 -16.96 6.15 4.06
CA VAL A 95 -17.01 7.13 5.16
C VAL A 95 -18.45 7.56 5.49
N LYS A 96 -19.28 7.79 4.47
CA LYS A 96 -20.70 8.17 4.64
C LYS A 96 -21.52 7.10 5.37
N LEU A 97 -21.14 5.82 5.30
CA LEU A 97 -21.83 4.75 6.01
C LEU A 97 -21.88 4.97 7.53
N LYS A 98 -20.93 5.72 8.09
CA LYS A 98 -20.95 6.11 9.51
C LYS A 98 -22.27 6.77 9.92
N ASN A 99 -22.93 7.46 9.00
CA ASN A 99 -24.19 8.16 9.22
C ASN A 99 -25.41 7.23 9.17
N THR A 100 -25.24 5.96 8.78
CA THR A 100 -26.31 4.96 8.76
C THR A 100 -26.57 4.48 10.18
N PRO A 101 -27.75 4.68 10.77
CA PRO A 101 -27.99 4.41 12.19
C PRO A 101 -27.90 2.92 12.55
N ASP A 102 -28.41 2.05 11.67
CA ASP A 102 -28.49 0.62 11.90
C ASP A 102 -27.18 -0.08 11.50
N THR A 103 -26.53 -0.74 12.47
CA THR A 103 -25.26 -1.45 12.29
C THR A 103 -25.36 -2.57 11.25
N ARG A 104 -26.49 -3.29 11.22
CA ARG A 104 -26.69 -4.39 10.25
C ARG A 104 -26.79 -3.85 8.82
N THR A 105 -27.53 -2.78 8.64
CA THR A 105 -27.64 -2.09 7.33
C THR A 105 -26.28 -1.56 6.90
N ARG A 106 -25.52 -0.97 7.83
CA ARG A 106 -24.17 -0.46 7.58
C ARG A 106 -23.22 -1.56 7.11
N GLN A 107 -23.25 -2.73 7.74
CA GLN A 107 -22.46 -3.89 7.30
C GLN A 107 -22.85 -4.36 5.90
N ILE A 108 -24.14 -4.51 5.63
CA ILE A 108 -24.64 -4.92 4.30
C ILE A 108 -24.21 -3.95 3.20
N GLU A 109 -24.30 -2.65 3.45
CA GLU A 109 -23.88 -1.65 2.46
C GLU A 109 -22.34 -1.63 2.28
N LEU A 110 -21.58 -1.83 3.34
CA LEU A 110 -20.11 -2.00 3.24
C LEU A 110 -19.76 -3.22 2.36
N ASP A 111 -20.41 -4.36 2.61
CA ASP A 111 -20.15 -5.59 1.85
C ASP A 111 -20.47 -5.40 0.35
N LYS A 112 -21.53 -4.68 0.03
CA LYS A 112 -21.88 -4.33 -1.36
C LYS A 112 -20.84 -3.43 -2.01
N LEU A 113 -20.39 -2.39 -1.32
CA LEU A 113 -19.36 -1.47 -1.82
C LEU A 113 -18.05 -2.20 -2.10
N LEU A 114 -17.70 -3.19 -1.27
CA LEU A 114 -16.44 -3.92 -1.35
C LEU A 114 -16.51 -5.21 -2.17
N LEU A 115 -17.66 -5.56 -2.74
CA LEU A 115 -17.87 -6.84 -3.45
C LEU A 115 -16.83 -7.08 -4.56
N PHE A 116 -16.38 -6.04 -5.25
CA PHE A 116 -15.41 -6.15 -6.34
C PHE A 116 -14.01 -6.61 -5.88
N LEU A 117 -13.69 -6.44 -4.59
CA LEU A 117 -12.41 -6.87 -4.01
C LEU A 117 -12.33 -8.39 -3.74
N GLY A 118 -13.45 -9.12 -3.84
CA GLY A 118 -13.51 -10.56 -3.60
C GLY A 118 -13.27 -10.93 -2.12
N ALA A 119 -12.54 -12.01 -1.87
CA ALA A 119 -12.30 -12.51 -0.52
C ALA A 119 -11.49 -11.51 0.34
N ASN A 120 -11.83 -11.42 1.63
CA ASN A 120 -11.18 -10.58 2.64
C ASN A 120 -11.00 -9.11 2.20
N PRO A 121 -12.09 -8.45 1.73
CA PRO A 121 -11.98 -7.14 1.11
C PRO A 121 -11.41 -6.07 2.05
N VAL A 122 -11.81 -6.08 3.33
CA VAL A 122 -11.35 -5.11 4.33
C VAL A 122 -9.84 -5.23 4.56
N GLU A 123 -9.31 -6.44 4.73
CA GLU A 123 -7.86 -6.65 4.96
C GLU A 123 -6.99 -6.04 3.85
N LYS A 124 -7.49 -6.07 2.61
CA LYS A 124 -6.76 -5.56 1.45
C LYS A 124 -6.59 -4.05 1.45
N ILE A 125 -7.56 -3.31 1.99
CA ILE A 125 -7.62 -1.84 1.91
C ILE A 125 -7.45 -1.13 3.26
N ASP A 126 -7.54 -1.85 4.37
CA ASP A 126 -7.56 -1.29 5.72
C ASP A 126 -6.32 -0.45 6.05
N ASN A 127 -5.14 -0.84 5.58
CA ASN A 127 -3.92 -0.08 5.80
C ASN A 127 -3.95 1.29 5.08
N ALA A 128 -4.48 1.34 3.86
CA ALA A 128 -4.62 2.58 3.13
C ALA A 128 -5.70 3.49 3.75
N PHE A 129 -6.77 2.89 4.28
CA PHE A 129 -7.81 3.61 5.03
C PHE A 129 -7.25 4.18 6.34
N LYS A 130 -6.56 3.37 7.14
CA LYS A 130 -5.91 3.79 8.40
C LYS A 130 -4.94 4.94 8.20
N GLU A 131 -4.21 4.97 7.11
CA GLU A 131 -3.27 6.06 6.83
C GLU A 131 -3.98 7.42 6.77
N LYS A 132 -5.19 7.48 6.20
CA LYS A 132 -5.99 8.72 6.10
C LYS A 132 -6.81 8.99 7.37
N PHE A 133 -7.54 7.98 7.87
CA PHE A 133 -8.56 8.18 8.89
C PHE A 133 -8.11 7.82 10.31
N LYS A 134 -6.87 7.33 10.47
CA LYS A 134 -6.22 6.95 11.74
C LYS A 134 -6.95 5.85 12.53
N SER A 135 -7.89 5.17 11.89
CA SER A 135 -8.68 4.05 12.41
C SER A 135 -8.95 3.05 11.28
N GLY A 136 -9.07 1.76 11.60
CA GLY A 136 -9.48 0.74 10.63
C GLY A 136 -10.93 0.91 10.20
N ILE A 137 -11.30 0.35 9.04
CA ILE A 137 -12.65 0.48 8.47
C ILE A 137 -13.73 -0.01 9.45
N LEU A 138 -13.55 -1.21 10.02
CA LEU A 138 -14.54 -1.79 10.94
C LEU A 138 -14.66 -0.98 12.22
N GLU A 139 -13.54 -0.56 12.80
CA GLU A 139 -13.53 0.32 13.97
C GLU A 139 -14.16 1.68 13.65
N TYR A 140 -13.79 2.29 12.52
CA TYR A 140 -14.34 3.57 12.08
C TYR A 140 -15.86 3.53 11.92
N LEU A 141 -16.38 2.41 11.43
CA LEU A 141 -17.82 2.20 11.19
C LEU A 141 -18.56 1.59 12.38
N ASP A 142 -17.92 1.38 13.53
CA ASP A 142 -18.50 0.70 14.73
C ASP A 142 -19.08 -0.69 14.39
N LEU A 143 -18.32 -1.50 13.62
CA LEU A 143 -18.71 -2.84 13.13
C LEU A 143 -17.91 -3.98 13.82
N ASN A 144 -17.17 -3.70 14.90
CA ASN A 144 -16.42 -4.68 15.68
C ASN A 144 -17.31 -5.43 16.68
#